data_b0da2425d61a73c5ac9ebe820a582425
#
_entry.id   b0da2425d61a73c5ac9ebe820a582425
#
_cell.length_a   1.000
_cell.length_b   1.000
_cell.length_c   1.000
_cell.angle_alpha   90.00
_cell.angle_beta   90.00
_cell.angle_gamma   90.00
#
_symmetry.space_group_name_H-M   'P 1'
#
loop_
_entity.id
_entity.type
_entity.pdbx_description
1 polymer ?
#
loop_
_entity_poly.entity_id
_entity_poly.type
_entity_poly.pdbx_seq_one_letter_code
_entity_poly.pdbx_strand_id
1 'polypeptide(L)'
;MRSNSIIMSNINDERKINERYKMMTEQPVRRLILKMAVPTIISMLVTTIYNMVDSFYVGHLSTEAVAGVGVSFAYMAFINACGFFFGHGSGNYISRALGAKQGQNAGRMAATGFFSPLILGAIAGLICMIFISPLSRAMGATDSILPYANDYLRFILIATPFMMSSLTLNNQLRLQGNARFGMIGIASGAILNIILDPIFIFGLDMGVSGASLATAVSQCFGWSVLLWGTSRPGNVHIKFKNFTPSLYYYKEITRGGLPSLARQALSVVATISLNRMAVHYALPGNEASTVAAFTIVSRITMFCFAIVIGFGQGFQPVCGYNYGAKLYARVKESYMFCITITTAFLIVLGTVVYIFAPDMISWFRGEDPELIRVGSQALRWQCVAFPLMGMCTATNMLFQNIGYTWQATLLSMCRQGLYFLPAVFIMSWLWGITGLEAAQAVADICTFLTSLPFAIWIYRLLTAKSQHNV
;
A
#
# COMPACT_ATOMS: atom_id res chain seq x y z
N MET A 1 26.03 4.10 -38.29
CA MET A 1 24.69 3.65 -37.90
C MET A 1 24.41 3.77 -36.41
N ARG A 2 25.30 3.32 -35.48
CA ARG A 2 25.06 3.43 -34.02
C ARG A 2 24.87 4.87 -33.49
N SER A 3 25.60 5.86 -34.00
CA SER A 3 25.51 7.25 -33.55
C SER A 3 24.13 7.87 -33.86
N ASN A 4 23.59 7.63 -35.06
CA ASN A 4 22.28 8.15 -35.46
C ASN A 4 21.11 7.50 -34.70
N SER A 5 21.22 6.21 -34.35
CA SER A 5 20.21 5.52 -33.52
C SER A 5 20.16 6.06 -32.09
N ILE A 6 21.30 6.40 -31.50
CA ILE A 6 21.40 7.00 -30.17
C ILE A 6 20.81 8.42 -30.15
N ILE A 7 21.12 9.24 -31.19
CA ILE A 7 20.57 10.61 -31.32
C ILE A 7 19.05 10.55 -31.48
N MET A 8 18.52 9.69 -32.34
CA MET A 8 17.08 9.53 -32.55
C MET A 8 16.37 8.99 -31.26
N SER A 9 17.00 8.10 -30.52
CA SER A 9 16.48 7.63 -29.23
C SER A 9 16.36 8.75 -28.22
N ASN A 10 17.39 9.61 -28.09
CA ASN A 10 17.38 10.74 -27.16
C ASN A 10 16.32 11.78 -27.53
N ILE A 11 16.18 12.11 -28.82
CA ILE A 11 15.15 13.04 -29.31
C ILE A 11 13.74 12.51 -29.01
N ASN A 12 13.52 11.23 -29.22
CA ASN A 12 12.21 10.60 -28.95
C ASN A 12 11.90 10.58 -27.43
N ASP A 13 12.91 10.38 -26.58
CA ASP A 13 12.76 10.44 -25.13
C ASP A 13 12.40 11.85 -24.66
N GLU A 14 13.12 12.87 -25.10
CA GLU A 14 12.84 14.27 -24.76
C GLU A 14 11.44 14.69 -25.20
N ARG A 15 11.04 14.32 -26.40
CA ARG A 15 9.69 14.59 -26.93
C ARG A 15 8.62 13.98 -26.02
N LYS A 16 8.75 12.70 -25.64
CA LYS A 16 7.79 12.01 -24.77
C LYS A 16 7.77 12.53 -23.34
N ILE A 17 8.91 12.95 -22.80
CA ILE A 17 8.98 13.64 -21.50
C ILE A 17 8.20 14.96 -21.56
N ASN A 18 8.37 15.74 -22.62
CA ASN A 18 7.63 17.00 -22.81
C ASN A 18 6.13 16.76 -23.02
N GLU A 19 5.74 15.75 -23.80
CA GLU A 19 4.34 15.38 -23.99
C GLU A 19 3.69 14.98 -22.64
N ARG A 20 4.42 14.23 -21.79
CA ARG A 20 3.95 13.88 -20.45
C ARG A 20 3.86 15.08 -19.54
N TYR A 21 4.85 15.96 -19.56
CA TYR A 21 4.81 17.20 -18.79
C TYR A 21 3.56 18.02 -19.14
N LYS A 22 3.31 18.26 -20.44
CA LYS A 22 2.11 18.95 -20.91
C LYS A 22 0.82 18.23 -20.48
N MET A 23 0.79 16.89 -20.62
CA MET A 23 -0.35 16.10 -20.15
C MET A 23 -0.63 16.36 -18.67
N MET A 24 0.39 16.36 -17.82
CA MET A 24 0.24 16.48 -16.35
C MET A 24 -0.07 17.91 -15.91
N THR A 25 0.36 18.93 -16.68
CA THR A 25 0.20 20.34 -16.30
C THR A 25 -0.90 21.10 -17.05
N GLU A 26 -1.30 20.64 -18.25
CA GLU A 26 -2.25 21.37 -19.09
C GLU A 26 -3.62 20.69 -19.23
N GLN A 27 -3.68 19.34 -19.20
CA GLN A 27 -4.97 18.63 -19.33
C GLN A 27 -5.92 18.94 -18.17
N PRO A 28 -7.25 18.88 -18.38
CA PRO A 28 -8.24 19.06 -17.32
C PRO A 28 -7.98 18.11 -16.15
N VAL A 29 -7.86 18.69 -14.96
CA VAL A 29 -7.44 17.99 -13.72
C VAL A 29 -8.30 16.77 -13.43
N ARG A 30 -9.62 16.90 -13.52
CA ARG A 30 -10.57 15.82 -13.21
C ARG A 30 -10.38 14.61 -14.13
N ARG A 31 -10.24 14.85 -15.45
CA ARG A 31 -10.02 13.78 -16.45
C ARG A 31 -8.66 13.12 -16.24
N LEU A 32 -7.66 13.89 -15.87
CA LEU A 32 -6.31 13.41 -15.64
C LEU A 32 -6.24 12.50 -14.41
N ILE A 33 -6.87 12.91 -13.30
CA ILE A 33 -6.94 12.07 -12.08
C ILE A 33 -7.65 10.76 -12.38
N LEU A 34 -8.80 10.76 -13.06
CA LEU A 34 -9.51 9.54 -13.44
C LEU A 34 -8.64 8.62 -14.30
N LYS A 35 -7.92 9.19 -15.29
CA LYS A 35 -7.00 8.44 -16.16
C LYS A 35 -5.87 7.77 -15.39
N MET A 36 -5.39 8.39 -14.30
CA MET A 36 -4.35 7.82 -13.43
C MET A 36 -4.94 6.88 -12.38
N ALA A 37 -6.15 7.17 -11.88
CA ALA A 37 -6.79 6.39 -10.83
C ALA A 37 -7.26 5.00 -11.29
N VAL A 38 -7.81 4.88 -12.49
CA VAL A 38 -8.31 3.58 -13.00
C VAL A 38 -7.23 2.49 -12.97
N PRO A 39 -6.03 2.68 -13.54
CA PRO A 39 -4.98 1.66 -13.45
C PRO A 39 -4.53 1.36 -12.01
N THR A 40 -4.50 2.37 -11.13
CA THR A 40 -4.09 2.17 -9.74
C THR A 40 -5.14 1.44 -8.91
N ILE A 41 -6.42 1.70 -9.13
CA ILE A 41 -7.54 0.94 -8.53
C ILE A 41 -7.46 -0.52 -8.97
N ILE A 42 -7.28 -0.77 -10.27
CA ILE A 42 -7.13 -2.14 -10.80
C ILE A 42 -5.94 -2.83 -10.14
N SER A 43 -4.78 -2.16 -10.00
CA SER A 43 -3.62 -2.71 -9.31
C SER A 43 -3.91 -3.10 -7.87
N MET A 44 -4.64 -2.25 -7.13
CA MET A 44 -4.99 -2.52 -5.73
C MET A 44 -5.97 -3.69 -5.61
N LEU A 45 -6.99 -3.73 -6.48
CA LEU A 45 -7.95 -4.84 -6.50
C LEU A 45 -7.29 -6.16 -6.89
N VAL A 46 -6.44 -6.17 -7.93
CA VAL A 46 -5.69 -7.36 -8.34
C VAL A 46 -4.79 -7.85 -7.20
N THR A 47 -4.10 -6.95 -6.50
CA THR A 47 -3.28 -7.30 -5.34
C THR A 47 -4.12 -7.91 -4.21
N THR A 48 -5.30 -7.37 -3.95
CA THR A 48 -6.20 -7.90 -2.92
C THR A 48 -6.72 -9.29 -3.31
N ILE A 49 -7.12 -9.46 -4.56
CA ILE A 49 -7.65 -10.73 -5.07
C ILE A 49 -6.57 -11.82 -5.03
N TYR A 50 -5.35 -11.54 -5.53
CA TYR A 50 -4.32 -12.58 -5.53
C TYR A 50 -3.94 -13.01 -4.11
N ASN A 51 -3.89 -12.10 -3.13
CA ASN A 51 -3.65 -12.45 -1.73
C ASN A 51 -4.76 -13.35 -1.15
N MET A 52 -6.00 -13.15 -1.60
CA MET A 52 -7.12 -14.03 -1.20
C MET A 52 -7.00 -15.42 -1.83
N VAL A 53 -6.62 -15.49 -3.11
CA VAL A 53 -6.45 -16.76 -3.86
C VAL A 53 -5.27 -17.55 -3.29
N ASP A 54 -4.13 -16.91 -3.02
CA ASP A 54 -2.97 -17.55 -2.37
C ASP A 54 -3.37 -18.15 -1.00
N SER A 55 -4.07 -17.36 -0.18
CA SER A 55 -4.59 -17.84 1.11
C SER A 55 -5.59 -19.01 0.96
N PHE A 56 -6.36 -19.04 -0.13
CA PHE A 56 -7.29 -20.14 -0.43
C PHE A 56 -6.54 -21.43 -0.76
N TYR A 57 -5.53 -21.39 -1.63
CA TYR A 57 -4.74 -22.57 -1.96
C TYR A 57 -3.96 -23.12 -0.76
N VAL A 58 -3.31 -22.24 0.01
CA VAL A 58 -2.61 -22.63 1.24
C VAL A 58 -3.58 -23.23 2.26
N GLY A 59 -4.81 -22.73 2.33
CA GLY A 59 -5.86 -23.24 3.21
C GLY A 59 -6.27 -24.70 2.99
N HIS A 60 -5.95 -25.28 1.82
CA HIS A 60 -6.18 -26.70 1.50
C HIS A 60 -5.05 -27.64 1.95
N LEU A 61 -3.94 -27.08 2.44
CA LEU A 61 -2.86 -27.84 3.04
C LEU A 61 -3.22 -28.22 4.52
N SER A 62 -2.21 -28.64 5.31
CA SER A 62 -2.44 -28.94 6.72
C SER A 62 -2.62 -27.67 7.56
N THR A 63 -3.19 -27.82 8.75
CA THR A 63 -3.35 -26.73 9.72
C THR A 63 -2.00 -26.13 10.12
N GLU A 64 -0.96 -26.97 10.26
CA GLU A 64 0.39 -26.57 10.58
C GLU A 64 1.03 -25.78 9.42
N ALA A 65 0.73 -26.16 8.17
CA ALA A 65 1.17 -25.44 6.97
C ALA A 65 0.57 -24.02 6.92
N VAL A 66 -0.74 -23.89 7.14
CA VAL A 66 -1.42 -22.59 7.21
C VAL A 66 -0.84 -21.71 8.31
N ALA A 67 -0.58 -22.30 9.48
CA ALA A 67 0.04 -21.59 10.61
C ALA A 67 1.47 -21.13 10.27
N GLY A 68 2.26 -21.97 9.60
CA GLY A 68 3.62 -21.65 9.15
C GLY A 68 3.67 -20.47 8.17
N VAL A 69 2.76 -20.45 7.19
CA VAL A 69 2.59 -19.31 6.28
C VAL A 69 2.13 -18.08 7.06
N GLY A 70 1.19 -18.23 8.01
CA GLY A 70 0.71 -17.13 8.85
C GLY A 70 1.82 -16.45 9.65
N VAL A 71 2.73 -17.21 10.25
CA VAL A 71 3.92 -16.69 10.94
C VAL A 71 4.81 -15.87 9.99
N SER A 72 4.95 -16.34 8.76
CA SER A 72 5.80 -15.70 7.75
C SER A 72 5.26 -14.33 7.26
N PHE A 73 3.98 -14.03 7.49
CA PHE A 73 3.39 -12.72 7.15
C PHE A 73 4.08 -11.55 7.87
N ALA A 74 4.68 -11.77 9.05
CA ALA A 74 5.44 -10.73 9.74
C ALA A 74 6.64 -10.25 8.91
N TYR A 75 7.34 -11.18 8.27
CA TYR A 75 8.46 -10.85 7.36
C TYR A 75 7.95 -10.18 6.07
N MET A 76 6.82 -10.63 5.52
CA MET A 76 6.18 -10.00 4.36
C MET A 76 5.78 -8.54 4.67
N ALA A 77 5.29 -8.28 5.88
CA ALA A 77 4.99 -6.91 6.32
C ALA A 77 6.25 -6.02 6.37
N PHE A 78 7.39 -6.56 6.79
CA PHE A 78 8.67 -5.86 6.74
C PHE A 78 9.09 -5.52 5.30
N ILE A 79 8.99 -6.48 4.37
CA ILE A 79 9.26 -6.26 2.93
C ILE A 79 8.38 -5.12 2.39
N ASN A 80 7.08 -5.16 2.69
CA ASN A 80 6.12 -4.15 2.25
C ASN A 80 6.43 -2.77 2.84
N ALA A 81 6.75 -2.72 4.14
CA ALA A 81 7.10 -1.48 4.83
C ALA A 81 8.33 -0.79 4.18
N CYS A 82 9.41 -1.55 3.94
CA CYS A 82 10.60 -1.07 3.25
C CYS A 82 10.31 -0.67 1.79
N GLY A 83 9.58 -1.50 1.04
CA GLY A 83 9.22 -1.22 -0.34
C GLY A 83 8.41 0.06 -0.50
N PHE A 84 7.42 0.29 0.37
CA PHE A 84 6.65 1.54 0.39
C PHE A 84 7.45 2.73 0.91
N PHE A 85 8.36 2.54 1.87
CA PHE A 85 9.25 3.59 2.34
C PHE A 85 10.09 4.15 1.20
N PHE A 86 10.83 3.30 0.49
CA PHE A 86 11.63 3.72 -0.65
C PHE A 86 10.77 4.15 -1.85
N GLY A 87 9.66 3.46 -2.08
CA GLY A 87 8.76 3.71 -3.20
C GLY A 87 8.07 5.07 -3.13
N HIS A 88 7.38 5.37 -2.03
CA HIS A 88 6.75 6.68 -1.83
C HIS A 88 7.81 7.77 -1.61
N GLY A 89 8.88 7.48 -0.88
CA GLY A 89 9.96 8.43 -0.62
C GLY A 89 10.58 8.96 -1.92
N SER A 90 11.08 8.05 -2.75
CA SER A 90 11.68 8.42 -4.03
C SER A 90 10.65 8.92 -5.06
N GLY A 91 9.50 8.25 -5.17
CA GLY A 91 8.50 8.57 -6.17
C GLY A 91 7.86 9.95 -5.98
N ASN A 92 7.54 10.35 -4.75
CA ASN A 92 7.01 11.69 -4.46
C ASN A 92 8.03 12.80 -4.82
N TYR A 93 9.31 12.58 -4.55
CA TYR A 93 10.35 13.50 -4.99
C TYR A 93 10.43 13.55 -6.52
N ILE A 94 10.42 12.40 -7.19
CA ILE A 94 10.47 12.32 -8.67
C ILE A 94 9.33 13.11 -9.29
N SER A 95 8.10 12.98 -8.80
CA SER A 95 6.94 13.70 -9.35
C SER A 95 7.12 15.22 -9.24
N ARG A 96 7.60 15.73 -8.09
CA ARG A 96 7.90 17.16 -7.91
C ARG A 96 9.06 17.63 -8.77
N ALA A 97 10.14 16.85 -8.84
CA ALA A 97 11.32 17.19 -9.64
C ALA A 97 10.99 17.25 -11.14
N LEU A 98 10.17 16.32 -11.65
CA LEU A 98 9.69 16.35 -13.03
C LEU A 98 8.79 17.56 -13.31
N GLY A 99 7.91 17.91 -12.36
CA GLY A 99 7.10 19.13 -12.41
C GLY A 99 7.96 20.41 -12.45
N ALA A 100 9.06 20.42 -11.71
CA ALA A 100 10.04 21.52 -11.71
C ALA A 100 11.04 21.46 -12.89
N LYS A 101 10.86 20.54 -13.85
CA LYS A 101 11.77 20.29 -15.00
C LYS A 101 13.20 19.90 -14.59
N GLN A 102 13.37 19.30 -13.42
CA GLN A 102 14.66 18.86 -12.90
C GLN A 102 14.90 17.36 -13.21
N GLY A 103 14.94 17.00 -14.49
CA GLY A 103 15.04 15.61 -14.94
C GLY A 103 16.29 14.88 -14.44
N GLN A 104 17.44 15.57 -14.30
CA GLN A 104 18.67 14.97 -13.77
C GLN A 104 18.51 14.54 -12.30
N ASN A 105 17.92 15.39 -11.46
CA ASN A 105 17.65 15.08 -10.06
C ASN A 105 16.63 13.96 -9.93
N ALA A 106 15.60 13.93 -10.79
CA ALA A 106 14.66 12.83 -10.87
C ALA A 106 15.35 11.49 -11.22
N GLY A 107 16.31 11.52 -12.17
CA GLY A 107 17.09 10.34 -12.54
C GLY A 107 17.99 9.81 -11.42
N ARG A 108 18.66 10.70 -10.69
CA ARG A 108 19.48 10.33 -9.53
C ARG A 108 18.62 9.76 -8.40
N MET A 109 17.48 10.37 -8.12
CA MET A 109 16.53 9.88 -7.12
C MET A 109 15.95 8.52 -7.51
N ALA A 110 15.59 8.31 -8.78
CA ALA A 110 15.05 7.05 -9.27
C ALA A 110 16.06 5.91 -9.10
N ALA A 111 17.33 6.14 -9.48
CA ALA A 111 18.38 5.15 -9.31
C ALA A 111 18.67 4.88 -7.82
N THR A 112 18.78 5.92 -7.00
CA THR A 112 19.03 5.75 -5.55
C THR A 112 17.87 5.02 -4.87
N GLY A 113 16.62 5.42 -5.17
CA GLY A 113 15.43 4.77 -4.63
C GLY A 113 15.25 3.32 -5.08
N PHE A 114 15.79 2.92 -6.24
CA PHE A 114 15.73 1.54 -6.74
C PHE A 114 16.87 0.66 -6.19
N PHE A 115 18.13 1.11 -6.28
CA PHE A 115 19.26 0.29 -5.84
C PHE A 115 19.33 0.13 -4.34
N SER A 116 18.90 1.12 -3.56
CA SER A 116 18.94 1.03 -2.08
C SER A 116 18.07 -0.10 -1.54
N PRO A 117 16.77 -0.25 -1.88
CA PRO A 117 15.97 -1.39 -1.40
C PRO A 117 16.39 -2.72 -2.02
N LEU A 118 16.97 -2.74 -3.23
CA LEU A 118 17.53 -3.94 -3.82
C LEU A 118 18.72 -4.46 -2.99
N ILE A 119 19.65 -3.58 -2.63
CA ILE A 119 20.82 -3.91 -1.80
C ILE A 119 20.38 -4.26 -0.37
N LEU A 120 19.50 -3.45 0.23
CA LEU A 120 18.97 -3.72 1.56
C LEU A 120 18.27 -5.07 1.63
N GLY A 121 17.43 -5.37 0.62
CA GLY A 121 16.72 -6.64 0.52
C GLY A 121 17.66 -7.83 0.32
N ALA A 122 18.74 -7.67 -0.45
CA ALA A 122 19.76 -8.71 -0.62
C ALA A 122 20.49 -9.00 0.69
N ILE A 123 20.90 -7.95 1.41
CA ILE A 123 21.58 -8.08 2.71
C ILE A 123 20.60 -8.69 3.75
N ALA A 124 19.38 -8.16 3.86
CA ALA A 124 18.38 -8.67 4.79
C ALA A 124 18.00 -10.13 4.48
N GLY A 125 17.77 -10.46 3.21
CA GLY A 125 17.46 -11.81 2.76
C GLY A 125 18.60 -12.80 3.09
N LEU A 126 19.85 -12.40 2.84
CA LEU A 126 21.03 -13.23 3.15
C LEU A 126 21.18 -13.46 4.66
N ILE A 127 21.12 -12.40 5.47
CA ILE A 127 21.20 -12.50 6.93
C ILE A 127 20.07 -13.38 7.47
N CYS A 128 18.84 -13.11 7.06
CA CYS A 128 17.68 -13.88 7.50
C CYS A 128 17.72 -15.34 7.03
N MET A 129 18.33 -15.63 5.87
CA MET A 129 18.53 -17.00 5.39
C MET A 129 19.49 -17.78 6.31
N ILE A 130 20.56 -17.14 6.77
CA ILE A 130 21.51 -17.77 7.70
C ILE A 130 20.83 -18.08 9.05
N PHE A 131 19.94 -17.20 9.48
CA PHE A 131 19.23 -17.30 10.76
C PHE A 131 17.74 -17.66 10.60
N ILE A 132 17.37 -18.46 9.59
CA ILE A 132 15.97 -18.73 9.24
C ILE A 132 15.17 -19.35 10.41
N SER A 133 15.72 -20.35 11.11
CA SER A 133 15.03 -21.00 12.23
C SER A 133 14.89 -20.09 13.46
N PRO A 134 15.93 -19.37 13.91
CA PRO A 134 15.78 -18.33 14.93
C PRO A 134 14.77 -17.25 14.55
N LEU A 135 14.75 -16.81 13.30
CA LEU A 135 13.81 -15.83 12.80
C LEU A 135 12.37 -16.36 12.88
N SER A 136 12.10 -17.57 12.40
CA SER A 136 10.78 -18.21 12.47
C SER A 136 10.28 -18.34 13.91
N ARG A 137 11.17 -18.76 14.83
CA ARG A 137 10.83 -18.82 16.27
C ARG A 137 10.54 -17.44 16.85
N ALA A 138 11.31 -16.42 16.51
CA ALA A 138 11.08 -15.04 16.96
C ALA A 138 9.73 -14.49 16.45
N MET A 139 9.28 -14.93 15.28
CA MET A 139 7.96 -14.60 14.72
C MET A 139 6.81 -15.44 15.31
N GLY A 140 7.10 -16.42 16.15
CA GLY A 140 6.09 -17.20 16.88
C GLY A 140 5.90 -18.66 16.39
N ALA A 141 6.82 -19.20 15.57
CA ALA A 141 6.76 -20.59 15.16
C ALA A 141 7.08 -21.54 16.34
N THR A 142 6.16 -22.46 16.60
CA THR A 142 6.36 -23.61 17.52
C THR A 142 7.14 -24.72 16.81
N ASP A 143 7.59 -25.73 17.56
CA ASP A 143 8.37 -26.84 16.97
C ASP A 143 7.61 -27.58 15.86
N SER A 144 6.29 -27.70 15.96
CA SER A 144 5.44 -28.32 14.93
C SER A 144 5.28 -27.45 13.68
N ILE A 145 5.30 -26.12 13.81
CA ILE A 145 5.08 -25.17 12.73
C ILE A 145 6.41 -24.77 12.05
N LEU A 146 7.52 -24.89 12.78
CA LEU A 146 8.86 -24.42 12.36
C LEU A 146 9.31 -24.95 10.98
N PRO A 147 9.14 -26.24 10.63
CA PRO A 147 9.51 -26.74 9.29
C PRO A 147 8.76 -26.01 8.19
N TYR A 148 7.45 -25.86 8.32
CA TYR A 148 6.60 -25.19 7.32
C TYR A 148 6.90 -23.70 7.19
N ALA A 149 7.17 -23.01 8.30
CA ALA A 149 7.58 -21.61 8.28
C ALA A 149 8.94 -21.43 7.57
N ASN A 150 9.92 -22.30 7.85
CA ASN A 150 11.22 -22.27 7.20
C ASN A 150 11.12 -22.57 5.70
N ASP A 151 10.31 -23.54 5.31
CA ASP A 151 10.08 -23.92 3.91
C ASP A 151 9.45 -22.78 3.12
N TYR A 152 8.48 -22.09 3.71
CA TYR A 152 7.88 -20.90 3.09
C TYR A 152 8.88 -19.74 3.00
N LEU A 153 9.56 -19.44 4.10
CA LEU A 153 10.48 -18.30 4.16
C LEU A 153 11.68 -18.45 3.23
N ARG A 154 12.17 -19.66 2.98
CA ARG A 154 13.35 -19.89 2.15
C ARG A 154 13.28 -19.20 0.80
N PHE A 155 12.21 -19.38 0.06
CA PHE A 155 12.03 -18.76 -1.27
C PHE A 155 11.66 -17.27 -1.16
N ILE A 156 10.92 -16.87 -0.16
CA ILE A 156 10.61 -15.45 0.10
C ILE A 156 11.90 -14.66 0.41
N LEU A 157 12.83 -15.22 1.18
CA LEU A 157 14.10 -14.58 1.51
C LEU A 157 14.98 -14.37 0.26
N ILE A 158 15.00 -15.34 -0.66
CA ILE A 158 15.68 -15.21 -1.97
C ILE A 158 15.01 -14.10 -2.81
N ALA A 159 13.69 -14.02 -2.79
CA ALA A 159 12.92 -13.04 -3.55
C ALA A 159 12.90 -11.64 -2.92
N THR A 160 13.29 -11.48 -1.65
CA THR A 160 13.22 -10.21 -0.89
C THR A 160 13.77 -9.00 -1.66
N PRO A 161 14.98 -9.01 -2.27
CA PRO A 161 15.50 -7.86 -3.01
C PRO A 161 14.60 -7.46 -4.19
N PHE A 162 14.05 -8.44 -4.89
CA PHE A 162 13.15 -8.21 -6.02
C PHE A 162 11.80 -7.68 -5.55
N MET A 163 11.25 -8.20 -4.46
CA MET A 163 9.98 -7.77 -3.88
C MET A 163 10.05 -6.32 -3.39
N MET A 164 11.07 -5.95 -2.61
CA MET A 164 11.25 -4.58 -2.11
C MET A 164 11.44 -3.59 -3.26
N SER A 165 12.29 -3.91 -4.23
CA SER A 165 12.55 -3.04 -5.38
C SER A 165 11.39 -3.02 -6.38
N SER A 166 10.59 -4.08 -6.49
CA SER A 166 9.36 -4.12 -7.30
C SER A 166 8.33 -3.10 -6.81
N LEU A 167 8.07 -3.07 -5.50
CA LEU A 167 7.17 -2.08 -4.89
C LEU A 167 7.68 -0.65 -5.12
N THR A 168 8.99 -0.45 -5.06
CA THR A 168 9.61 0.84 -5.35
C THR A 168 9.43 1.24 -6.81
N LEU A 169 9.70 0.34 -7.76
CA LEU A 169 9.53 0.58 -9.19
C LEU A 169 8.07 0.92 -9.54
N ASN A 170 7.13 0.18 -8.97
CA ASN A 170 5.71 0.44 -9.16
C ASN A 170 5.33 1.86 -8.74
N ASN A 171 5.75 2.27 -7.54
CA ASN A 171 5.48 3.62 -7.03
C ASN A 171 6.20 4.71 -7.86
N GLN A 172 7.44 4.48 -8.27
CA GLN A 172 8.18 5.41 -9.10
C GLN A 172 7.54 5.58 -10.49
N LEU A 173 7.15 4.49 -11.17
CA LEU A 173 6.46 4.54 -12.46
C LEU A 173 5.14 5.29 -12.36
N ARG A 174 4.35 4.99 -11.34
CA ARG A 174 3.07 5.64 -11.09
C ARG A 174 3.25 7.15 -10.86
N LEU A 175 4.20 7.53 -9.99
CA LEU A 175 4.45 8.92 -9.62
C LEU A 175 5.14 9.74 -10.72
N GLN A 176 5.69 9.08 -11.74
CA GLN A 176 6.10 9.69 -13.01
C GLN A 176 4.93 9.94 -13.98
N GLY A 177 3.69 9.59 -13.60
CA GLY A 177 2.52 9.69 -14.47
C GLY A 177 2.34 8.50 -15.42
N ASN A 178 2.95 7.35 -15.12
CA ASN A 178 2.83 6.12 -15.91
C ASN A 178 2.20 4.98 -15.10
N ALA A 179 1.03 5.25 -14.54
CA ALA A 179 0.28 4.27 -13.75
C ALA A 179 -0.06 2.98 -14.51
N ARG A 180 -0.18 3.06 -15.84
CA ARG A 180 -0.48 1.88 -16.68
C ARG A 180 0.61 0.83 -16.62
N PHE A 181 1.89 1.21 -16.72
CA PHE A 181 3.01 0.26 -16.60
C PHE A 181 3.12 -0.28 -15.18
N GLY A 182 2.85 0.54 -14.17
CA GLY A 182 2.75 0.07 -12.80
C GLY A 182 1.68 -1.04 -12.64
N MET A 183 0.50 -0.83 -13.23
CA MET A 183 -0.58 -1.82 -13.25
C MET A 183 -0.17 -3.11 -13.98
N ILE A 184 0.41 -2.99 -15.18
CA ILE A 184 0.80 -4.16 -15.98
C ILE A 184 1.81 -5.01 -15.20
N GLY A 185 2.81 -4.40 -14.56
CA GLY A 185 3.82 -5.12 -13.79
C GLY A 185 3.23 -5.88 -12.59
N ILE A 186 2.35 -5.25 -11.81
CA ILE A 186 1.68 -5.92 -10.70
C ILE A 186 0.71 -6.99 -11.18
N ALA A 187 -0.13 -6.67 -12.17
CA ALA A 187 -1.12 -7.60 -12.66
C ALA A 187 -0.49 -8.84 -13.31
N SER A 188 0.60 -8.67 -14.07
CA SER A 188 1.31 -9.81 -14.68
C SER A 188 1.91 -10.75 -13.63
N GLY A 189 2.51 -10.20 -12.56
CA GLY A 189 2.99 -11.01 -11.44
C GLY A 189 1.86 -11.72 -10.72
N ALA A 190 0.76 -11.03 -10.41
CA ALA A 190 -0.39 -11.61 -9.73
C ALA A 190 -1.07 -12.73 -10.54
N ILE A 191 -1.27 -12.53 -11.84
CA ILE A 191 -1.84 -13.55 -12.73
C ILE A 191 -0.91 -14.77 -12.78
N LEU A 192 0.39 -14.55 -12.91
CA LEU A 192 1.35 -15.66 -12.93
C LEU A 192 1.35 -16.44 -11.61
N ASN A 193 1.23 -15.76 -10.47
CA ASN A 193 1.13 -16.41 -9.16
C ASN A 193 -0.12 -17.30 -9.07
N ILE A 194 -1.30 -16.81 -9.43
CA ILE A 194 -2.55 -17.59 -9.45
C ILE A 194 -2.43 -18.85 -10.31
N ILE A 195 -1.66 -18.79 -11.39
CA ILE A 195 -1.43 -19.95 -12.28
C ILE A 195 -0.41 -20.92 -11.67
N LEU A 196 0.68 -20.40 -11.09
CA LEU A 196 1.78 -21.23 -10.57
C LEU A 196 1.45 -21.89 -9.23
N ASP A 197 0.62 -21.26 -8.38
CA ASP A 197 0.24 -21.82 -7.08
C ASP A 197 -0.30 -23.25 -7.19
N PRO A 198 -1.36 -23.54 -7.95
CA PRO A 198 -1.88 -24.91 -8.04
C PRO A 198 -0.88 -25.89 -8.69
N ILE A 199 -0.04 -25.41 -9.62
CA ILE A 199 0.96 -26.25 -10.28
C ILE A 199 2.03 -26.69 -9.29
N PHE A 200 2.57 -25.77 -8.49
CA PHE A 200 3.67 -26.05 -7.56
C PHE A 200 3.16 -26.71 -6.28
N ILE A 201 2.02 -26.26 -5.76
CA ILE A 201 1.46 -26.81 -4.51
C ILE A 201 0.99 -28.25 -4.71
N PHE A 202 0.14 -28.48 -5.72
CA PHE A 202 -0.55 -29.75 -5.93
C PHE A 202 0.06 -30.56 -7.08
N GLY A 203 0.40 -29.91 -8.22
CA GLY A 203 0.91 -30.61 -9.41
C GLY A 203 2.32 -31.19 -9.20
N LEU A 204 3.20 -30.49 -8.52
CA LEU A 204 4.55 -30.92 -8.17
C LEU A 204 4.68 -31.43 -6.72
N ASP A 205 3.58 -31.45 -5.97
CA ASP A 205 3.51 -31.90 -4.57
C ASP A 205 4.53 -31.20 -3.62
N MET A 206 4.80 -29.92 -3.90
CA MET A 206 5.74 -29.12 -3.11
C MET A 206 5.12 -28.52 -1.86
N GLY A 207 3.79 -28.59 -1.69
CA GLY A 207 3.10 -28.06 -0.53
C GLY A 207 3.40 -26.57 -0.28
N VAL A 208 3.79 -26.23 0.96
CA VAL A 208 4.08 -24.84 1.37
C VAL A 208 5.27 -24.25 0.60
N SER A 209 6.30 -25.03 0.32
CA SER A 209 7.44 -24.62 -0.51
C SER A 209 7.00 -24.22 -1.92
N GLY A 210 5.99 -24.92 -2.48
CA GLY A 210 5.41 -24.61 -3.77
C GLY A 210 4.74 -23.23 -3.80
N ALA A 211 3.95 -22.89 -2.78
CA ALA A 211 3.32 -21.57 -2.66
C ALA A 211 4.35 -20.44 -2.60
N SER A 212 5.41 -20.60 -1.79
CA SER A 212 6.45 -19.59 -1.68
C SER A 212 7.31 -19.48 -2.94
N LEU A 213 7.58 -20.59 -3.63
CA LEU A 213 8.29 -20.58 -4.91
C LEU A 213 7.45 -19.89 -6.00
N ALA A 214 6.15 -20.18 -6.09
CA ALA A 214 5.23 -19.53 -7.01
C ALA A 214 5.22 -17.99 -6.77
N THR A 215 5.14 -17.58 -5.51
CA THR A 215 5.24 -16.16 -5.13
C THR A 215 6.59 -15.57 -5.55
N ALA A 216 7.70 -16.23 -5.25
CA ALA A 216 9.05 -15.75 -5.60
C ALA A 216 9.22 -15.56 -7.12
N VAL A 217 8.85 -16.57 -7.91
CA VAL A 217 8.95 -16.53 -9.39
C VAL A 217 8.05 -15.41 -9.96
N SER A 218 6.82 -15.32 -9.47
CA SER A 218 5.85 -14.32 -9.92
C SER A 218 6.27 -12.90 -9.59
N GLN A 219 6.84 -12.68 -8.41
CA GLN A 219 7.38 -11.38 -8.01
C GLN A 219 8.63 -11.00 -8.83
N CYS A 220 9.52 -11.94 -9.13
CA CYS A 220 10.66 -11.72 -10.03
C CYS A 220 10.21 -11.39 -11.46
N PHE A 221 9.16 -12.05 -11.94
CA PHE A 221 8.58 -11.75 -13.26
C PHE A 221 7.96 -10.36 -13.29
N GLY A 222 7.10 -10.02 -12.32
CA GLY A 222 6.51 -8.69 -12.20
C GLY A 222 7.57 -7.58 -12.07
N TRP A 223 8.62 -7.82 -11.28
CA TRP A 223 9.79 -6.92 -11.16
C TRP A 223 10.47 -6.70 -12.51
N SER A 224 10.69 -7.77 -13.29
CA SER A 224 11.30 -7.69 -14.62
C SER A 224 10.46 -6.85 -15.59
N VAL A 225 9.13 -7.01 -15.55
CA VAL A 225 8.18 -6.22 -16.35
C VAL A 225 8.22 -4.74 -15.93
N LEU A 226 8.26 -4.44 -14.63
CA LEU A 226 8.37 -3.06 -14.12
C LEU A 226 9.70 -2.43 -14.53
N LEU A 227 10.81 -3.16 -14.39
CA LEU A 227 12.14 -2.68 -14.78
C LEU A 227 12.19 -2.40 -16.30
N TRP A 228 11.65 -3.29 -17.12
CA TRP A 228 11.48 -3.04 -18.54
C TRP A 228 10.63 -1.80 -18.83
N GLY A 229 9.57 -1.57 -18.02
CA GLY A 229 8.74 -0.37 -18.09
C GLY A 229 9.53 0.92 -17.89
N THR A 230 10.54 0.92 -17.00
CA THR A 230 11.39 2.11 -16.78
C THR A 230 12.29 2.45 -17.98
N SER A 231 12.60 1.44 -18.81
CA SER A 231 13.41 1.63 -20.02
C SER A 231 12.62 2.16 -21.22
N ARG A 232 11.29 2.31 -21.08
CA ARG A 232 10.45 2.85 -22.15
C ARG A 232 10.59 4.36 -22.28
N PRO A 233 10.57 4.88 -23.53
CA PRO A 233 10.72 6.31 -23.79
C PRO A 233 9.72 7.17 -23.00
N GLY A 234 10.19 8.26 -22.45
CA GLY A 234 9.41 9.19 -21.64
C GLY A 234 9.32 8.82 -20.16
N ASN A 235 9.94 7.73 -19.71
CA ASN A 235 10.14 7.43 -18.28
C ASN A 235 11.54 7.85 -17.82
N VAL A 236 11.70 8.00 -16.52
CA VAL A 236 13.03 8.21 -15.92
C VAL A 236 13.76 6.88 -15.94
N HIS A 237 14.81 6.80 -16.77
CA HIS A 237 15.61 5.60 -16.90
C HIS A 237 16.45 5.33 -15.65
N ILE A 238 16.41 4.12 -15.14
CA ILE A 238 17.27 3.68 -14.04
C ILE A 238 18.61 3.27 -14.62
N LYS A 239 19.64 4.09 -14.35
CA LYS A 239 21.02 3.83 -14.76
C LYS A 239 21.91 3.75 -13.52
N PHE A 240 22.77 2.76 -13.45
CA PHE A 240 23.71 2.61 -12.32
C PHE A 240 24.59 3.85 -12.13
N LYS A 241 24.98 4.50 -13.22
CA LYS A 241 25.75 5.78 -13.21
C LYS A 241 25.04 6.90 -12.41
N ASN A 242 23.71 6.84 -12.30
CA ASN A 242 22.91 7.83 -11.56
C ASN A 242 22.74 7.46 -10.08
N PHE A 243 23.21 6.30 -9.66
CA PHE A 243 23.16 5.91 -8.25
C PHE A 243 24.02 6.86 -7.43
N THR A 244 23.37 7.62 -6.56
CA THR A 244 24.01 8.69 -5.77
C THR A 244 23.57 8.53 -4.31
N PRO A 245 24.21 7.63 -3.53
CA PRO A 245 23.89 7.39 -2.13
C PRO A 245 24.40 8.53 -1.26
N SER A 246 23.75 9.69 -1.31
CA SER A 246 24.08 10.86 -0.53
C SER A 246 23.05 11.12 0.56
N LEU A 247 23.48 11.80 1.63
CA LEU A 247 22.60 12.18 2.75
C LEU A 247 21.39 13.00 2.27
N TYR A 248 21.57 13.81 1.24
CA TYR A 248 20.48 14.60 0.65
C TYR A 248 19.35 13.72 0.11
N TYR A 249 19.69 12.73 -0.74
CA TYR A 249 18.68 11.84 -1.33
C TYR A 249 18.03 10.93 -0.28
N TYR A 250 18.80 10.41 0.67
CA TYR A 250 18.21 9.61 1.76
C TYR A 250 17.32 10.44 2.68
N LYS A 251 17.66 11.69 2.96
CA LYS A 251 16.79 12.61 3.72
C LYS A 251 15.47 12.86 2.99
N GLU A 252 15.51 13.05 1.66
CA GLU A 252 14.30 13.20 0.85
C GLU A 252 13.47 11.91 0.76
N ILE A 253 14.13 10.74 0.65
CA ILE A 253 13.44 9.44 0.72
C ILE A 253 12.76 9.28 2.08
N THR A 254 13.44 9.59 3.17
CA THR A 254 12.88 9.53 4.53
C THR A 254 11.68 10.47 4.67
N ARG A 255 11.79 11.69 4.17
CA ARG A 255 10.70 12.68 4.21
C ARG A 255 9.41 12.18 3.54
N GLY A 256 9.53 11.55 2.38
CA GLY A 256 8.36 11.04 1.65
C GLY A 256 7.93 9.64 2.07
N GLY A 257 8.85 8.82 2.61
CA GLY A 257 8.64 7.42 2.96
C GLY A 257 8.19 7.18 4.40
N LEU A 258 8.62 8.02 5.35
CA LEU A 258 8.34 7.88 6.78
C LEU A 258 6.83 7.74 7.10
N PRO A 259 5.92 8.51 6.48
CA PRO A 259 4.49 8.32 6.71
C PRO A 259 4.01 6.90 6.35
N SER A 260 4.55 6.33 5.28
CA SER A 260 4.18 4.98 4.84
C SER A 260 4.76 3.90 5.75
N LEU A 261 6.01 4.07 6.19
CA LEU A 261 6.65 3.17 7.16
C LEU A 261 5.90 3.15 8.48
N ALA A 262 5.58 4.34 9.02
CA ALA A 262 4.82 4.47 10.27
C ALA A 262 3.45 3.81 10.18
N ARG A 263 2.72 4.03 9.07
CA ARG A 263 1.43 3.39 8.83
C ARG A 263 1.52 1.87 8.80
N GLN A 264 2.50 1.29 8.09
CA GLN A 264 2.67 -0.15 7.98
C GLN A 264 3.06 -0.79 9.32
N ALA A 265 4.00 -0.20 10.04
CA ALA A 265 4.41 -0.68 11.35
C ALA A 265 3.25 -0.66 12.36
N LEU A 266 2.52 0.45 12.43
CA LEU A 266 1.38 0.58 13.34
C LEU A 266 0.21 -0.33 12.97
N SER A 267 -0.01 -0.60 11.68
CA SER A 267 -1.03 -1.54 11.22
C SER A 267 -0.80 -2.96 11.76
N VAL A 268 0.46 -3.41 11.81
CA VAL A 268 0.81 -4.72 12.40
C VAL A 268 0.51 -4.74 13.90
N VAL A 269 0.95 -3.72 14.63
CA VAL A 269 0.69 -3.60 16.08
C VAL A 269 -0.81 -3.52 16.37
N ALA A 270 -1.54 -2.76 15.56
CA ALA A 270 -3.00 -2.63 15.67
C ALA A 270 -3.71 -3.98 15.51
N THR A 271 -3.32 -4.75 14.50
CA THR A 271 -3.91 -6.09 14.26
C THR A 271 -3.64 -7.05 15.40
N ILE A 272 -2.41 -7.08 15.93
CA ILE A 272 -2.05 -7.92 17.07
C ILE A 272 -2.86 -7.53 18.31
N SER A 273 -2.98 -6.22 18.58
CA SER A 273 -3.73 -5.70 19.72
C SER A 273 -5.22 -6.04 19.61
N LEU A 274 -5.80 -5.85 18.43
CA LEU A 274 -7.20 -6.17 18.15
C LEU A 274 -7.48 -7.67 18.41
N ASN A 275 -6.65 -8.55 17.85
CA ASN A 275 -6.83 -9.98 18.02
C ASN A 275 -6.70 -10.44 19.50
N ARG A 276 -5.74 -9.87 20.25
CA ARG A 276 -5.60 -10.16 21.69
C ARG A 276 -6.82 -9.72 22.49
N MET A 277 -7.34 -8.52 22.21
CA MET A 277 -8.53 -8.02 22.89
C MET A 277 -9.79 -8.78 22.46
N ALA A 278 -9.87 -9.20 21.19
CA ALA A 278 -10.95 -10.05 20.71
C ALA A 278 -11.03 -11.39 21.46
N VAL A 279 -9.89 -12.03 21.70
CA VAL A 279 -9.83 -13.25 22.52
C VAL A 279 -10.21 -12.96 24.00
N HIS A 280 -9.69 -11.87 24.56
CA HIS A 280 -9.87 -11.55 25.98
C HIS A 280 -11.32 -11.20 26.35
N TYR A 281 -12.04 -10.52 25.46
CA TYR A 281 -13.42 -10.06 25.70
C TYR A 281 -14.48 -10.90 24.98
N ALA A 282 -14.09 -11.98 24.29
CA ALA A 282 -15.03 -12.92 23.71
C ALA A 282 -15.86 -13.63 24.79
N LEU A 283 -17.05 -14.05 24.44
CA LEU A 283 -17.83 -14.96 25.29
C LEU A 283 -17.08 -16.29 25.43
N PRO A 284 -17.10 -16.93 26.64
CA PRO A 284 -16.43 -18.20 26.82
C PRO A 284 -16.90 -19.27 25.82
N GLY A 285 -15.93 -19.86 25.11
CA GLY A 285 -16.19 -20.83 24.03
C GLY A 285 -16.37 -20.21 22.64
N ASN A 286 -16.46 -18.88 22.51
CA ASN A 286 -16.65 -18.18 21.24
C ASN A 286 -15.41 -17.35 20.81
N GLU A 287 -14.24 -17.58 21.42
CA GLU A 287 -13.01 -16.82 21.16
C GLU A 287 -12.61 -16.90 19.68
N ALA A 288 -12.67 -18.11 19.11
CA ALA A 288 -12.33 -18.33 17.70
C ALA A 288 -13.31 -17.62 16.75
N SER A 289 -14.60 -17.66 17.05
CA SER A 289 -15.66 -16.98 16.28
C SER A 289 -15.51 -15.48 16.32
N THR A 290 -15.17 -14.92 17.47
CA THR A 290 -14.94 -13.47 17.65
C THR A 290 -13.72 -13.00 16.85
N VAL A 291 -12.58 -13.70 16.92
CA VAL A 291 -11.37 -13.36 16.14
C VAL A 291 -11.65 -13.51 14.64
N ALA A 292 -12.37 -14.56 14.24
CA ALA A 292 -12.77 -14.77 12.85
C ALA A 292 -13.67 -13.61 12.34
N ALA A 293 -14.61 -13.14 13.17
CA ALA A 293 -15.48 -12.00 12.83
C ALA A 293 -14.65 -10.74 12.52
N PHE A 294 -13.72 -10.35 13.41
CA PHE A 294 -12.84 -9.19 13.16
C PHE A 294 -11.91 -9.38 11.96
N THR A 295 -11.49 -10.62 11.70
CA THR A 295 -10.68 -10.93 10.51
C THR A 295 -11.49 -10.71 9.23
N ILE A 296 -12.74 -11.18 9.17
CA ILE A 296 -13.65 -10.99 8.04
C ILE A 296 -13.96 -9.51 7.84
N VAL A 297 -14.29 -8.78 8.92
CA VAL A 297 -14.51 -7.33 8.89
C VAL A 297 -13.30 -6.60 8.30
N SER A 298 -12.09 -6.97 8.73
CA SER A 298 -10.84 -6.38 8.22
C SER A 298 -10.65 -6.64 6.73
N ARG A 299 -10.99 -7.84 6.23
CA ARG A 299 -10.91 -8.17 4.80
C ARG A 299 -11.91 -7.36 3.96
N ILE A 300 -13.16 -7.25 4.41
CA ILE A 300 -14.19 -6.44 3.74
C ILE A 300 -13.76 -4.97 3.70
N THR A 301 -13.33 -4.44 4.83
CA THR A 301 -12.85 -3.06 4.94
C THR A 301 -11.63 -2.81 4.05
N MET A 302 -10.67 -3.73 4.02
CA MET A 302 -9.48 -3.64 3.15
C MET A 302 -9.87 -3.58 1.67
N PHE A 303 -10.86 -4.38 1.25
CA PHE A 303 -11.37 -4.35 -0.12
C PHE A 303 -12.02 -3.00 -0.45
N CYS A 304 -12.86 -2.47 0.45
CA CYS A 304 -13.48 -1.15 0.30
C CYS A 304 -12.42 -0.03 0.19
N PHE A 305 -11.41 -0.06 1.05
CA PHE A 305 -10.34 0.94 1.05
C PHE A 305 -9.33 0.76 -0.09
N ALA A 306 -9.20 -0.41 -0.69
CA ALA A 306 -8.35 -0.62 -1.87
C ALA A 306 -8.73 0.33 -3.02
N ILE A 307 -10.03 0.56 -3.23
CA ILE A 307 -10.53 1.49 -4.25
C ILE A 307 -10.17 2.94 -3.90
N VAL A 308 -10.40 3.34 -2.64
CA VAL A 308 -10.09 4.71 -2.17
C VAL A 308 -8.58 5.00 -2.22
N ILE A 309 -7.77 4.05 -1.76
CA ILE A 309 -6.31 4.14 -1.83
C ILE A 309 -5.84 4.19 -3.27
N GLY A 310 -6.40 3.35 -4.14
CA GLY A 310 -6.09 3.35 -5.58
C GLY A 310 -6.43 4.69 -6.24
N PHE A 311 -7.58 5.29 -5.90
CA PHE A 311 -7.97 6.61 -6.37
C PHE A 311 -7.00 7.70 -5.89
N GLY A 312 -6.69 7.72 -4.60
CA GLY A 312 -5.73 8.65 -4.01
C GLY A 312 -4.30 8.48 -4.58
N GLN A 313 -3.90 7.26 -4.89
CA GLN A 313 -2.64 6.98 -5.57
C GLN A 313 -2.62 7.53 -7.01
N GLY A 314 -3.76 7.58 -7.71
CA GLY A 314 -3.91 8.24 -9.00
C GLY A 314 -3.86 9.77 -8.91
N PHE A 315 -4.34 10.34 -7.81
CA PHE A 315 -4.24 11.77 -7.51
C PHE A 315 -2.79 12.24 -7.26
N GLN A 316 -1.96 11.44 -6.58
CA GLN A 316 -0.61 11.81 -6.16
C GLN A 316 0.29 12.32 -7.31
N PRO A 317 0.45 11.64 -8.46
CA PRO A 317 1.30 12.16 -9.55
C PRO A 317 0.81 13.49 -10.09
N VAL A 318 -0.51 13.70 -10.21
CA VAL A 318 -1.09 14.96 -10.67
C VAL A 318 -0.75 16.10 -9.70
N CYS A 319 -0.91 15.84 -8.41
CA CYS A 319 -0.55 16.78 -7.34
C CYS A 319 0.96 17.12 -7.37
N GLY A 320 1.84 16.11 -7.42
CA GLY A 320 3.29 16.31 -7.37
C GLY A 320 3.83 17.11 -8.54
N TYR A 321 3.40 16.79 -9.77
CA TYR A 321 3.79 17.56 -10.97
C TYR A 321 3.34 19.01 -10.88
N ASN A 322 2.07 19.27 -10.56
CA ASN A 322 1.55 20.63 -10.50
C ASN A 322 2.15 21.44 -9.33
N TYR A 323 2.45 20.78 -8.20
CA TYR A 323 3.16 21.44 -7.11
C TYR A 323 4.60 21.81 -7.47
N GLY A 324 5.33 20.88 -8.13
CA GLY A 324 6.68 21.14 -8.66
C GLY A 324 6.71 22.23 -9.71
N ALA A 325 5.70 22.31 -10.57
CA ALA A 325 5.51 23.35 -11.58
C ALA A 325 4.97 24.67 -11.00
N LYS A 326 4.74 24.76 -9.67
CA LYS A 326 4.14 25.90 -8.96
C LYS A 326 2.71 26.27 -9.40
N LEU A 327 1.99 25.34 -10.03
CA LEU A 327 0.61 25.50 -10.47
C LEU A 327 -0.37 25.20 -9.30
N TYR A 328 -0.33 26.03 -8.27
CA TYR A 328 -1.04 25.79 -7.01
C TYR A 328 -2.56 25.77 -7.14
N ALA A 329 -3.13 26.52 -8.08
CA ALA A 329 -4.57 26.45 -8.37
C ALA A 329 -5.00 25.05 -8.82
N ARG A 330 -4.19 24.39 -9.67
CA ARG A 330 -4.44 23.02 -10.12
C ARG A 330 -4.25 21.99 -9.00
N VAL A 331 -3.28 22.21 -8.10
CA VAL A 331 -3.09 21.37 -6.90
C VAL A 331 -4.35 21.44 -6.03
N LYS A 332 -4.87 22.65 -5.78
CA LYS A 332 -6.10 22.87 -5.02
C LYS A 332 -7.31 22.19 -5.66
N GLU A 333 -7.50 22.35 -6.98
CA GLU A 333 -8.57 21.69 -7.72
C GLU A 333 -8.45 20.17 -7.63
N SER A 334 -7.23 19.63 -7.80
CA SER A 334 -6.96 18.18 -7.67
C SER A 334 -7.33 17.66 -6.29
N TYR A 335 -6.98 18.39 -5.25
CA TYR A 335 -7.23 18.03 -3.86
C TYR A 335 -8.72 18.01 -3.54
N MET A 336 -9.44 19.09 -3.91
CA MET A 336 -10.89 19.15 -3.69
C MET A 336 -11.64 18.07 -4.46
N PHE A 337 -11.25 17.82 -5.71
CA PHE A 337 -11.85 16.75 -6.51
C PHE A 337 -11.60 15.37 -5.86
N CYS A 338 -10.38 15.13 -5.35
CA CYS A 338 -10.05 13.88 -4.66
C CYS A 338 -10.94 13.69 -3.41
N ILE A 339 -11.07 14.71 -2.55
CA ILE A 339 -11.94 14.65 -1.37
C ILE A 339 -13.38 14.35 -1.79
N THR A 340 -13.93 15.12 -2.74
CA THR A 340 -15.33 14.98 -3.15
C THR A 340 -15.63 13.58 -3.65
N ILE A 341 -14.81 13.04 -4.55
CA ILE A 341 -15.05 11.72 -5.14
C ILE A 341 -14.86 10.60 -4.11
N THR A 342 -13.79 10.65 -3.29
CA THR A 342 -13.56 9.61 -2.29
C THR A 342 -14.61 9.63 -1.19
N THR A 343 -15.07 10.80 -0.76
CA THR A 343 -16.15 10.93 0.23
C THR A 343 -17.48 10.45 -0.34
N ALA A 344 -17.85 10.89 -1.55
CA ALA A 344 -19.08 10.45 -2.20
C ALA A 344 -19.10 8.92 -2.41
N PHE A 345 -17.97 8.36 -2.86
CA PHE A 345 -17.84 6.91 -3.01
C PHE A 345 -18.00 6.17 -1.67
N LEU A 346 -17.36 6.66 -0.60
CA LEU A 346 -17.44 6.04 0.72
C LEU A 346 -18.84 6.19 1.36
N ILE A 347 -19.59 7.24 1.06
CA ILE A 347 -21.00 7.36 1.47
C ILE A 347 -21.82 6.25 0.81
N VAL A 348 -21.72 6.12 -0.51
CA VAL A 348 -22.49 5.11 -1.26
C VAL A 348 -22.11 3.71 -0.82
N LEU A 349 -20.80 3.41 -0.83
CA LEU A 349 -20.28 2.09 -0.45
C LEU A 349 -20.58 1.77 1.00
N GLY A 350 -20.37 2.73 1.91
CA GLY A 350 -20.64 2.56 3.35
C GLY A 350 -22.12 2.30 3.61
N THR A 351 -23.04 2.95 2.88
CA THR A 351 -24.48 2.69 2.98
C THR A 351 -24.81 1.27 2.52
N VAL A 352 -24.28 0.83 1.39
CA VAL A 352 -24.49 -0.53 0.88
C VAL A 352 -23.96 -1.56 1.88
N VAL A 353 -22.72 -1.41 2.33
CA VAL A 353 -22.09 -2.33 3.29
C VAL A 353 -22.86 -2.31 4.64
N TYR A 354 -23.33 -1.17 5.10
CA TYR A 354 -24.11 -1.07 6.34
C TYR A 354 -25.41 -1.87 6.28
N ILE A 355 -26.16 -1.76 5.16
CA ILE A 355 -27.43 -2.47 4.95
C ILE A 355 -27.19 -3.98 4.86
N PHE A 356 -26.21 -4.42 4.07
CA PHE A 356 -25.93 -5.81 3.79
C PHE A 356 -24.86 -6.42 4.71
N ALA A 357 -24.52 -5.76 5.83
CA ALA A 357 -23.48 -6.23 6.73
C ALA A 357 -23.68 -7.68 7.22
N PRO A 358 -24.89 -8.11 7.69
CA PRO A 358 -25.10 -9.49 8.09
C PRO A 358 -24.93 -10.49 6.95
N ASP A 359 -25.46 -10.18 5.76
CA ASP A 359 -25.35 -11.05 4.59
C ASP A 359 -23.89 -11.19 4.13
N MET A 360 -23.15 -10.07 4.10
CA MET A 360 -21.73 -10.09 3.73
C MET A 360 -20.87 -10.92 4.69
N ILE A 361 -21.16 -10.87 5.98
CA ILE A 361 -20.46 -11.68 6.98
C ILE A 361 -20.86 -13.15 6.83
N SER A 362 -22.15 -13.45 6.64
CA SER A 362 -22.66 -14.81 6.50
C SER A 362 -22.12 -15.54 5.26
N TRP A 363 -21.76 -14.82 4.18
CA TRP A 363 -21.11 -15.43 3.01
C TRP A 363 -19.79 -16.13 3.33
N PHE A 364 -19.10 -15.73 4.39
CA PHE A 364 -17.85 -16.37 4.82
C PHE A 364 -18.09 -17.57 5.74
N ARG A 365 -19.12 -17.50 6.62
CA ARG A 365 -19.43 -18.56 7.59
C ARG A 365 -20.86 -18.39 8.12
N GLY A 366 -21.84 -18.90 7.37
CA GLY A 366 -23.27 -18.68 7.64
C GLY A 366 -23.84 -19.46 8.85
N GLU A 367 -23.11 -20.42 9.40
CA GLU A 367 -23.58 -21.29 10.48
C GLU A 367 -23.25 -20.80 11.89
N ASP A 368 -22.49 -19.69 12.03
CA ASP A 368 -22.03 -19.17 13.32
C ASP A 368 -22.76 -17.87 13.70
N PRO A 369 -23.79 -17.93 14.57
CA PRO A 369 -24.60 -16.76 14.94
C PRO A 369 -23.78 -15.66 15.64
N GLU A 370 -22.79 -16.04 16.47
CA GLU A 370 -21.97 -15.08 17.21
C GLU A 370 -21.00 -14.36 16.26
N LEU A 371 -20.41 -15.07 15.33
CA LEU A 371 -19.57 -14.47 14.28
C LEU A 371 -20.36 -13.45 13.45
N ILE A 372 -21.61 -13.78 13.08
CA ILE A 372 -22.48 -12.87 12.31
C ILE A 372 -22.84 -11.65 13.15
N ARG A 373 -23.18 -11.83 14.44
CA ARG A 373 -23.52 -10.74 15.36
C ARG A 373 -22.37 -9.75 15.52
N VAL A 374 -21.21 -10.24 15.99
CA VAL A 374 -20.02 -9.40 16.24
C VAL A 374 -19.53 -8.76 14.96
N GLY A 375 -19.41 -9.54 13.88
CA GLY A 375 -18.89 -9.06 12.61
C GLY A 375 -19.77 -7.99 11.96
N SER A 376 -21.10 -8.22 11.92
CA SER A 376 -22.04 -7.24 11.35
C SER A 376 -22.10 -5.95 12.16
N GLN A 377 -22.05 -6.04 13.50
CA GLN A 377 -22.05 -4.86 14.35
C GLN A 377 -20.77 -4.04 14.20
N ALA A 378 -19.60 -4.69 14.23
CA ALA A 378 -18.32 -4.03 14.00
C ALA A 378 -18.23 -3.38 12.62
N LEU A 379 -18.73 -4.05 11.57
CA LEU A 379 -18.77 -3.52 10.22
C LEU A 379 -19.70 -2.31 10.11
N ARG A 380 -20.86 -2.33 10.73
CA ARG A 380 -21.78 -1.20 10.78
C ARG A 380 -21.17 0.02 11.46
N TRP A 381 -20.49 -0.16 12.59
CA TRP A 381 -19.76 0.94 13.24
C TRP A 381 -18.73 1.58 12.31
N GLN A 382 -17.95 0.77 11.60
CA GLN A 382 -16.96 1.29 10.65
C GLN A 382 -17.60 2.05 9.49
N CYS A 383 -18.73 1.57 8.97
CA CYS A 383 -19.44 2.24 7.87
C CYS A 383 -19.89 3.66 8.23
N VAL A 384 -20.26 3.92 9.48
CA VAL A 384 -20.62 5.28 9.95
C VAL A 384 -19.45 6.26 9.81
N ALA A 385 -18.22 5.79 10.04
CA ALA A 385 -17.03 6.63 9.92
C ALA A 385 -16.46 6.71 8.49
N PHE A 386 -16.85 5.84 7.56
CA PHE A 386 -16.33 5.80 6.20
C PHE A 386 -16.35 7.15 5.48
N PRO A 387 -17.44 7.94 5.48
CA PRO A 387 -17.48 9.23 4.78
C PRO A 387 -16.36 10.19 5.21
N LEU A 388 -15.98 10.15 6.47
CA LEU A 388 -14.94 11.01 7.04
C LEU A 388 -13.55 10.67 6.51
N MET A 389 -13.34 9.41 6.16
CA MET A 389 -12.04 8.90 5.74
C MET A 389 -11.62 9.33 4.33
N GLY A 390 -12.56 9.78 3.51
CA GLY A 390 -12.26 10.35 2.19
C GLY A 390 -11.35 11.58 2.31
N MET A 391 -11.72 12.52 3.17
CA MET A 391 -10.91 13.72 3.46
C MET A 391 -9.57 13.35 4.13
N CYS A 392 -9.58 12.47 5.12
CA CYS A 392 -8.36 12.07 5.85
C CYS A 392 -7.33 11.48 4.90
N THR A 393 -7.74 10.55 4.02
CA THR A 393 -6.87 9.90 3.05
C THR A 393 -6.30 10.89 2.03
N ALA A 394 -7.14 11.74 1.45
CA ALA A 394 -6.71 12.75 0.49
C ALA A 394 -5.73 13.76 1.10
N THR A 395 -6.00 14.22 2.33
CA THR A 395 -5.15 15.17 3.07
C THR A 395 -3.78 14.55 3.38
N ASN A 396 -3.77 13.31 3.87
CA ASN A 396 -2.52 12.59 4.16
C ASN A 396 -1.67 12.40 2.91
N MET A 397 -2.28 11.96 1.80
CA MET A 397 -1.59 11.74 0.52
C MET A 397 -1.09 13.05 -0.09
N LEU A 398 -1.83 14.16 0.07
CA LEU A 398 -1.37 15.48 -0.34
C LEU A 398 -0.10 15.86 0.41
N PHE A 399 -0.12 15.86 1.75
CA PHE A 399 1.05 16.23 2.56
C PHE A 399 2.27 15.35 2.27
N GLN A 400 2.07 14.03 2.14
CA GLN A 400 3.13 13.11 1.79
C GLN A 400 3.76 13.45 0.42
N ASN A 401 2.94 13.83 -0.56
CA ASN A 401 3.40 14.10 -1.91
C ASN A 401 4.12 15.45 -2.02
N ILE A 402 3.61 16.51 -1.37
CA ILE A 402 4.22 17.85 -1.43
C ILE A 402 5.39 18.04 -0.44
N GLY A 403 5.67 17.03 0.41
CA GLY A 403 6.85 17.02 1.28
C GLY A 403 6.65 17.59 2.67
N TYR A 404 5.41 17.75 3.14
CA TYR A 404 5.10 18.12 4.54
C TYR A 404 5.14 16.86 5.43
N THR A 405 6.36 16.40 5.70
CA THR A 405 6.65 15.10 6.33
C THR A 405 5.99 14.92 7.69
N TRP A 406 6.12 15.95 8.56
CA TRP A 406 5.58 15.86 9.92
C TRP A 406 4.06 15.66 9.91
N GLN A 407 3.36 16.51 9.14
CA GLN A 407 1.89 16.44 9.03
C GLN A 407 1.45 15.10 8.42
N ALA A 408 2.11 14.65 7.36
CA ALA A 408 1.82 13.37 6.74
C ALA A 408 2.08 12.19 7.70
N THR A 409 3.16 12.22 8.47
CA THR A 409 3.50 11.16 9.43
C THR A 409 2.51 11.13 10.57
N LEU A 410 2.19 12.30 11.15
CA LEU A 410 1.19 12.41 12.22
C LEU A 410 -0.16 11.84 11.76
N LEU A 411 -0.68 12.29 10.62
CA LEU A 411 -1.96 11.81 10.09
C LEU A 411 -1.93 10.30 9.74
N SER A 412 -0.78 9.78 9.29
CA SER A 412 -0.60 8.34 9.07
C SER A 412 -0.65 7.54 10.36
N MET A 413 -0.13 8.09 11.46
CA MET A 413 -0.10 7.45 12.78
C MET A 413 -1.45 7.53 13.50
N CYS A 414 -2.25 8.59 13.24
CA CYS A 414 -3.51 8.81 13.93
C CYS A 414 -4.44 7.61 13.84
N ARG A 415 -4.68 7.10 12.65
CA ARG A 415 -5.70 6.08 12.37
C ARG A 415 -5.39 4.72 13.00
N GLN A 416 -4.15 4.24 12.86
CA GLN A 416 -3.78 2.87 13.26
C GLN A 416 -3.01 2.81 14.59
N GLY A 417 -2.47 3.93 15.06
CA GLY A 417 -1.65 4.01 16.26
C GLY A 417 -2.26 4.89 17.33
N LEU A 418 -2.18 6.21 17.11
CA LEU A 418 -2.44 7.21 18.16
C LEU A 418 -3.85 7.15 18.72
N TYR A 419 -4.86 6.85 17.90
CA TYR A 419 -6.25 6.77 18.35
C TYR A 419 -6.76 5.33 18.42
N PHE A 420 -6.38 4.46 17.48
CA PHE A 420 -6.90 3.10 17.47
C PHE A 420 -6.40 2.26 18.66
N LEU A 421 -5.10 2.29 18.96
CA LEU A 421 -4.56 1.52 20.07
C LEU A 421 -5.20 1.91 21.41
N PRO A 422 -5.24 3.21 21.81
CA PRO A 422 -5.97 3.60 23.02
C PRO A 422 -7.46 3.22 22.96
N ALA A 423 -8.12 3.40 21.83
CA ALA A 423 -9.55 3.04 21.69
C ALA A 423 -9.78 1.54 21.91
N VAL A 424 -8.95 0.67 21.33
CA VAL A 424 -9.02 -0.77 21.51
C VAL A 424 -8.92 -1.15 22.99
N PHE A 425 -8.00 -0.56 23.75
CA PHE A 425 -7.82 -0.90 25.17
C PHE A 425 -8.88 -0.25 26.07
N ILE A 426 -9.13 1.05 25.91
CA ILE A 426 -10.04 1.80 26.79
C ILE A 426 -11.49 1.40 26.56
N MET A 427 -11.93 1.33 25.30
CA MET A 427 -13.33 1.02 25.01
C MET A 427 -13.66 -0.42 25.32
N SER A 428 -12.76 -1.38 25.07
CA SER A 428 -12.99 -2.76 25.44
C SER A 428 -12.99 -2.95 26.96
N TRP A 429 -12.21 -2.17 27.72
CA TRP A 429 -12.25 -2.16 29.16
C TRP A 429 -13.59 -1.62 29.71
N LEU A 430 -14.16 -0.59 29.08
CA LEU A 430 -15.41 0.04 29.51
C LEU A 430 -16.65 -0.73 29.10
N TRP A 431 -16.67 -1.26 27.88
CA TRP A 431 -17.88 -1.87 27.27
C TRP A 431 -17.65 -3.27 26.70
N GLY A 432 -16.55 -3.93 27.05
CA GLY A 432 -16.26 -5.29 26.59
C GLY A 432 -16.18 -5.38 25.07
N ILE A 433 -16.82 -6.42 24.50
CA ILE A 433 -16.81 -6.69 23.06
C ILE A 433 -17.47 -5.57 22.24
N THR A 434 -18.53 -4.95 22.76
CA THR A 434 -19.20 -3.84 22.07
C THR A 434 -18.28 -2.61 21.92
N GLY A 435 -17.45 -2.37 22.95
CA GLY A 435 -16.41 -1.34 22.87
C GLY A 435 -15.38 -1.65 21.80
N LEU A 436 -14.99 -2.91 21.67
CA LEU A 436 -14.05 -3.37 20.66
C LEU A 436 -14.62 -3.23 19.23
N GLU A 437 -15.90 -3.56 19.05
CA GLU A 437 -16.62 -3.39 17.78
C GLU A 437 -16.60 -1.93 17.29
N ALA A 438 -16.73 -0.97 18.21
CA ALA A 438 -16.78 0.46 17.91
C ALA A 438 -15.40 1.14 17.85
N ALA A 439 -14.34 0.50 18.33
CA ALA A 439 -13.01 1.11 18.51
C ALA A 439 -12.43 1.73 17.23
N GLN A 440 -12.58 1.06 16.08
CA GLN A 440 -12.11 1.58 14.80
C GLN A 440 -12.90 2.83 14.36
N ALA A 441 -14.21 2.85 14.55
CA ALA A 441 -15.04 4.00 14.20
C ALA A 441 -14.66 5.24 15.04
N VAL A 442 -14.44 5.07 16.33
CA VAL A 442 -13.97 6.15 17.20
C VAL A 442 -12.59 6.65 16.79
N ALA A 443 -11.66 5.75 16.47
CA ALA A 443 -10.35 6.13 15.97
C ALA A 443 -10.42 6.92 14.65
N ASP A 444 -11.32 6.51 13.74
CA ASP A 444 -11.53 7.19 12.46
C ASP A 444 -12.16 8.57 12.65
N ILE A 445 -13.10 8.74 13.58
CA ILE A 445 -13.67 10.04 13.95
C ILE A 445 -12.60 10.97 14.55
N CYS A 446 -11.80 10.47 15.50
CA CYS A 446 -10.71 11.25 16.09
C CYS A 446 -9.65 11.63 15.03
N THR A 447 -9.36 10.73 14.10
CA THR A 447 -8.48 11.01 12.95
C THR A 447 -9.04 12.11 12.06
N PHE A 448 -10.34 12.11 11.81
CA PHE A 448 -11.01 13.16 11.04
C PHE A 448 -10.92 14.51 11.76
N LEU A 449 -11.24 14.57 13.04
CA LEU A 449 -11.16 15.79 13.83
C LEU A 449 -9.74 16.38 13.84
N THR A 450 -8.71 15.54 13.91
CA THR A 450 -7.31 15.96 13.80
C THR A 450 -6.95 16.39 12.39
N SER A 451 -7.48 15.72 11.36
CA SER A 451 -7.18 16.03 9.95
C SER A 451 -7.83 17.32 9.48
N LEU A 452 -8.97 17.72 10.05
CA LEU A 452 -9.76 18.86 9.62
C LEU A 452 -9.00 20.21 9.70
N PRO A 453 -8.31 20.56 10.82
CA PRO A 453 -7.50 21.78 10.88
C PRO A 453 -6.39 21.79 9.82
N PHE A 454 -5.74 20.67 9.61
CA PHE A 454 -4.68 20.53 8.59
C PHE A 454 -5.24 20.67 7.16
N ALA A 455 -6.44 20.12 6.90
CA ALA A 455 -7.11 20.26 5.63
C ALA A 455 -7.49 21.73 5.34
N ILE A 456 -8.02 22.44 6.33
CA ILE A 456 -8.35 23.87 6.22
C ILE A 456 -7.07 24.71 6.03
N TRP A 457 -6.02 24.42 6.79
CA TRP A 457 -4.74 25.13 6.69
C TRP A 457 -4.12 24.98 5.31
N ILE A 458 -4.01 23.75 4.79
CA ILE A 458 -3.39 23.53 3.48
C ILE A 458 -4.23 24.13 2.34
N TYR A 459 -5.57 24.09 2.45
CA TYR A 459 -6.45 24.72 1.49
C TYR A 459 -6.23 26.24 1.43
N ARG A 460 -6.13 26.91 2.58
CA ARG A 460 -5.83 28.34 2.68
C ARG A 460 -4.44 28.66 2.12
N LEU A 461 -3.45 27.85 2.46
CA LEU A 461 -2.06 28.01 1.97
C LEU A 461 -1.99 27.90 0.44
N LEU A 462 -2.65 26.91 -0.16
CA LEU A 462 -2.69 26.74 -1.61
C LEU A 462 -3.44 27.90 -2.29
N THR A 463 -4.49 28.41 -1.66
CA THR A 463 -5.24 29.58 -2.15
C THR A 463 -4.37 30.83 -2.16
N ALA A 464 -3.67 31.12 -1.05
CA ALA A 464 -2.75 32.26 -0.98
C ALA A 464 -1.63 32.15 -2.03
N LYS A 465 -0.99 30.98 -2.15
CA LYS A 465 0.06 30.76 -3.16
C LYS A 465 -0.46 30.87 -4.59
N SER A 466 -1.72 30.52 -4.86
CA SER A 466 -2.30 30.63 -6.19
C SER A 466 -2.56 32.10 -6.59
N GLN A 467 -2.81 32.98 -5.64
CA GLN A 467 -3.01 34.42 -5.88
C GLN A 467 -1.71 35.20 -6.11
N HIS A 468 -0.60 34.76 -5.51
CA HIS A 468 0.72 35.37 -5.70
C HIS A 468 1.46 34.92 -6.97
N ASN A 469 0.96 33.94 -7.70
CA ASN A 469 1.55 33.46 -8.96
C ASN A 469 0.77 33.95 -10.21
N VAL A 470 -0.17 34.86 -10.05
CA VAL A 470 -0.82 35.66 -11.10
C VAL A 470 -0.16 37.04 -11.12
#